data_5af4f45b4b583e91f94a67b9234fc05e
#
_entry.id   5af4f45b4b583e91f94a67b9234fc05e
#
_cell.length_a   1.000
_cell.length_b   1.000
_cell.length_c   1.000
_cell.angle_alpha   90.00
_cell.angle_beta   90.00
_cell.angle_gamma   90.00
#
_symmetry.space_group_name_H-M   'P 1'
#
loop_
_entity.id
_entity.type
_entity.pdbx_description
1 polymer ?
#
loop_
_entity_poly.entity_id
_entity_poly.type
_entity_poly.pdbx_seq_one_letter_code
_entity_poly.pdbx_strand_id
1 'polypeptide(L)'
;DMKVRVSNYIDRMFAKYAPATFLSLFIDDCIAKGKDYYNCGPRYNTSYIQCTGLGTITDSLSVLKKHVFEERKFNMEQIIHATDTNFEGQEAMRQFILNRTPFFGNDDEYADRIAIQIFNDLYDAIEGKPNTKGECFHLNMLSTTCHVYFGKMMNATPNGRLAGRAISDGTSPSHGADTHGPSAVIKSLGKLDQVRSEE
;
A
#
# COMPACT_ATOMS: atom_id res chain seq x y z
N ASP A 1 5.85 -7.59 11.60
CA ASP A 1 5.96 -9.00 12.07
C ASP A 1 4.63 -9.77 12.14
N MET A 2 3.52 -9.15 12.54
CA MET A 2 2.22 -9.85 12.60
C MET A 2 1.78 -10.37 11.23
N LYS A 3 1.86 -9.58 10.18
CA LYS A 3 1.47 -9.97 8.82
C LYS A 3 2.27 -11.17 8.32
N VAL A 4 3.59 -11.17 8.48
CA VAL A 4 4.46 -12.30 8.11
C VAL A 4 4.06 -13.56 8.87
N ARG A 5 3.84 -13.47 10.18
CA ARG A 5 3.41 -14.60 11.01
C ARG A 5 2.06 -15.17 10.57
N VAL A 6 1.08 -14.31 10.29
CA VAL A 6 -0.25 -14.71 9.82
C VAL A 6 -0.14 -15.34 8.43
N SER A 7 0.60 -14.75 7.50
CA SER A 7 0.82 -15.31 6.16
C SER A 7 1.48 -16.70 6.24
N ASN A 8 2.52 -16.85 7.06
CA ASN A 8 3.17 -18.15 7.29
C ASN A 8 2.21 -19.19 7.90
N TYR A 9 1.31 -18.77 8.78
CA TYR A 9 0.29 -19.67 9.31
C TYR A 9 -0.70 -20.11 8.23
N ILE A 10 -1.18 -19.16 7.42
CA ILE A 10 -2.10 -19.43 6.31
C ILE A 10 -1.46 -20.38 5.30
N ASP A 11 -0.20 -20.17 4.89
CA ASP A 11 0.52 -21.05 3.97
C ASP A 11 0.56 -22.49 4.47
N ARG A 12 0.83 -22.71 5.76
CA ARG A 12 0.81 -24.05 6.37
C ARG A 12 -0.59 -24.67 6.35
N MET A 13 -1.63 -23.85 6.55
CA MET A 13 -3.01 -24.34 6.50
C MET A 13 -3.39 -24.77 5.07
N PHE A 14 -3.02 -23.97 4.05
CA PHE A 14 -3.24 -24.36 2.66
C PHE A 14 -2.48 -25.63 2.30
N ALA A 15 -1.21 -25.73 2.64
CA ALA A 15 -0.41 -26.93 2.38
C ALA A 15 -1.03 -28.20 3.00
N LYS A 16 -1.67 -28.07 4.16
CA LYS A 16 -2.24 -29.20 4.88
C LYS A 16 -3.66 -29.55 4.50
N TYR A 17 -4.53 -28.55 4.31
CA TYR A 17 -5.99 -28.75 4.22
C TYR A 17 -6.59 -28.43 2.85
N ALA A 18 -5.86 -27.69 2.01
CA ALA A 18 -6.32 -27.28 0.68
C ALA A 18 -5.19 -27.37 -0.37
N PRO A 19 -4.58 -28.56 -0.56
CA PRO A 19 -3.51 -28.73 -1.54
C PRO A 19 -4.00 -28.43 -2.94
N ALA A 20 -3.16 -27.81 -3.76
CA ALA A 20 -3.45 -27.46 -5.15
C ALA A 20 -2.93 -28.56 -6.11
N THR A 21 -3.44 -29.77 -5.98
CA THR A 21 -2.95 -30.95 -6.70
C THR A 21 -3.00 -30.78 -8.22
N PHE A 22 -4.11 -30.23 -8.75
CA PHE A 22 -4.22 -30.01 -10.19
C PHE A 22 -3.21 -28.96 -10.68
N LEU A 23 -3.05 -27.83 -9.98
CA LEU A 23 -2.05 -26.82 -10.29
C LEU A 23 -0.63 -27.40 -10.27
N SER A 24 -0.35 -28.27 -9.29
CA SER A 24 0.95 -28.91 -9.12
C SER A 24 1.40 -29.75 -10.31
N LEU A 25 0.46 -30.21 -11.18
CA LEU A 25 0.80 -30.93 -12.42
C LEU A 25 1.43 -30.03 -13.47
N PHE A 26 1.15 -28.73 -13.45
CA PHE A 26 1.61 -27.78 -14.45
C PHE A 26 2.78 -26.91 -14.00
N ILE A 27 3.15 -26.98 -12.72
CA ILE A 27 4.24 -26.16 -12.16
C ILE A 27 5.52 -26.97 -12.10
N ASP A 28 6.60 -26.39 -12.62
CA ASP A 28 7.93 -27.02 -12.65
C ASP A 28 8.37 -27.50 -11.28
N ASP A 29 8.97 -28.69 -11.27
CA ASP A 29 9.55 -29.38 -10.13
C ASP A 29 8.55 -30.02 -9.15
N CYS A 30 7.26 -29.67 -9.16
CA CYS A 30 6.28 -30.26 -8.24
C CYS A 30 6.21 -31.78 -8.37
N ILE A 31 6.09 -32.32 -9.59
CA ILE A 31 6.05 -33.75 -9.89
C ILE A 31 7.39 -34.40 -9.49
N ALA A 32 8.50 -33.83 -9.93
CA ALA A 32 9.84 -34.37 -9.68
C ALA A 32 10.15 -34.46 -8.17
N LYS A 33 9.70 -33.48 -7.39
CA LYS A 33 9.85 -33.44 -5.93
C LYS A 33 8.79 -34.25 -5.18
N GLY A 34 7.69 -34.66 -5.84
CA GLY A 34 6.53 -35.29 -5.19
C GLY A 34 5.87 -34.38 -4.15
N LYS A 35 5.85 -33.06 -4.40
CA LYS A 35 5.35 -32.06 -3.47
C LYS A 35 4.31 -31.15 -4.14
N ASP A 36 3.28 -30.79 -3.35
CA ASP A 36 2.24 -29.87 -3.78
C ASP A 36 2.77 -28.44 -3.93
N TYR A 37 2.06 -27.66 -4.75
CA TYR A 37 2.35 -26.24 -4.99
C TYR A 37 2.52 -25.43 -3.70
N TYR A 38 1.63 -25.63 -2.74
CA TYR A 38 1.72 -24.94 -1.44
C TYR A 38 2.72 -25.55 -0.46
N ASN A 39 3.29 -26.72 -0.78
CA ASN A 39 4.21 -27.45 0.10
C ASN A 39 5.62 -27.60 -0.48
N CYS A 40 6.23 -26.48 -0.88
CA CYS A 40 7.59 -26.42 -1.44
C CYS A 40 7.79 -27.22 -2.74
N GLY A 41 6.73 -27.46 -3.51
CA GLY A 41 6.78 -28.16 -4.81
C GLY A 41 7.48 -27.33 -5.88
N PRO A 42 7.11 -26.07 -6.11
CA PRO A 42 7.67 -25.22 -7.17
C PRO A 42 9.20 -25.09 -7.09
N ARG A 43 9.80 -24.68 -8.21
CA ARG A 43 11.23 -24.31 -8.28
C ARG A 43 11.49 -23.06 -7.45
N TYR A 44 10.63 -22.04 -7.56
CA TYR A 44 10.68 -20.80 -6.83
C TYR A 44 9.54 -20.75 -5.81
N ASN A 45 9.85 -20.44 -4.58
CA ASN A 45 8.91 -20.49 -3.45
C ASN A 45 8.86 -19.17 -2.67
N THR A 46 9.08 -18.05 -3.38
CA THR A 46 8.95 -16.70 -2.81
C THR A 46 7.53 -16.44 -2.30
N SER A 47 7.41 -15.55 -1.34
CA SER A 47 6.13 -15.06 -0.83
C SER A 47 6.10 -13.55 -0.93
N TYR A 48 4.92 -12.99 -1.20
CA TYR A 48 4.76 -11.55 -1.37
C TYR A 48 3.79 -10.98 -0.34
N ILE A 49 4.14 -9.80 0.18
CA ILE A 49 3.20 -8.98 0.91
C ILE A 49 2.81 -7.82 0.00
N GLN A 50 1.57 -7.87 -0.49
CA GLN A 50 1.00 -6.83 -1.31
C GLN A 50 0.59 -5.65 -0.44
N CYS A 51 1.08 -4.46 -0.79
CA CYS A 51 0.72 -3.20 -0.18
C CYS A 51 -0.09 -2.35 -1.15
N THR A 52 -1.02 -1.56 -0.61
CA THR A 52 -1.87 -0.67 -1.37
C THR A 52 -2.13 0.60 -0.59
N GLY A 53 -2.41 1.71 -1.28
CA GLY A 53 -2.73 2.96 -0.64
C GLY A 53 -1.52 3.87 -0.37
N LEU A 54 -0.39 3.66 -1.06
CA LEU A 54 0.82 4.50 -0.89
C LEU A 54 0.52 5.98 -1.08
N GLY A 55 -0.18 6.36 -2.16
CA GLY A 55 -0.58 7.75 -2.39
C GLY A 55 -1.48 8.29 -1.28
N THR A 56 -2.47 7.49 -0.83
CA THR A 56 -3.40 7.92 0.23
C THR A 56 -2.70 8.19 1.56
N ILE A 57 -1.78 7.32 1.98
CA ILE A 57 -1.02 7.52 3.23
C ILE A 57 -0.02 8.67 3.07
N THR A 58 0.66 8.78 1.94
CA THR A 58 1.58 9.88 1.65
C THR A 58 0.88 11.23 1.74
N ASP A 59 -0.26 11.36 1.08
CA ASP A 59 -1.05 12.59 1.08
C ASP A 59 -1.59 12.92 2.48
N SER A 60 -2.04 11.89 3.21
CA SER A 60 -2.49 12.07 4.60
C SER A 60 -1.37 12.56 5.51
N LEU A 61 -0.18 11.99 5.40
CA LEU A 61 0.99 12.45 6.16
C LEU A 61 1.46 13.83 5.72
N SER A 62 1.35 14.17 4.42
CA SER A 62 1.62 15.51 3.90
C SER A 62 0.72 16.55 4.56
N VAL A 63 -0.61 16.27 4.68
CA VAL A 63 -1.57 17.12 5.38
C VAL A 63 -1.17 17.32 6.83
N LEU A 64 -0.93 16.22 7.56
CA LEU A 64 -0.58 16.29 8.98
C LEU A 64 0.72 17.06 9.19
N LYS A 65 1.78 16.72 8.45
CA LYS A 65 3.08 17.38 8.56
C LYS A 65 2.96 18.87 8.29
N LYS A 66 2.35 19.26 7.16
CA LYS A 66 2.27 20.64 6.76
C LYS A 66 1.32 21.45 7.63
N HIS A 67 0.06 21.02 7.74
CA HIS A 67 -1.00 21.87 8.31
C HIS A 67 -1.19 21.71 9.81
N VAL A 68 -0.74 20.59 10.40
CA VAL A 68 -0.82 20.39 11.85
C VAL A 68 0.51 20.75 12.53
N PHE A 69 1.64 20.21 12.04
CA PHE A 69 2.91 20.37 12.74
C PHE A 69 3.70 21.61 12.31
N GLU A 70 3.76 21.94 11.03
CA GLU A 70 4.57 23.06 10.53
C GLU A 70 3.78 24.38 10.59
N GLU A 71 2.65 24.51 9.88
CA GLU A 71 1.85 25.72 9.78
C GLU A 71 0.93 25.93 10.99
N ARG A 72 0.62 24.86 11.74
CA ARG A 72 -0.33 24.90 12.87
C ARG A 72 -1.69 25.50 12.53
N LYS A 73 -2.13 25.28 11.28
CA LYS A 73 -3.41 25.75 10.77
C LYS A 73 -4.58 25.00 11.41
N PHE A 74 -4.39 23.71 11.66
CA PHE A 74 -5.32 22.83 12.34
C PHE A 74 -4.59 22.13 13.50
N ASN A 75 -5.34 21.70 14.50
CA ASN A 75 -4.82 20.79 15.51
C ASN A 75 -5.24 19.33 15.18
N MET A 76 -4.64 18.38 15.87
CA MET A 76 -4.91 16.96 15.63
C MET A 76 -6.36 16.59 15.93
N GLU A 77 -6.97 17.18 16.97
CA GLU A 77 -8.36 16.92 17.35
C GLU A 77 -9.32 17.34 16.25
N GLN A 78 -9.06 18.48 15.59
CA GLN A 78 -9.85 18.94 14.45
C GLN A 78 -9.77 17.99 13.27
N ILE A 79 -8.59 17.45 12.95
CA ILE A 79 -8.42 16.46 11.89
C ILE A 79 -9.14 15.16 12.23
N ILE A 80 -8.99 14.66 13.46
CA ILE A 80 -9.69 13.46 13.94
C ILE A 80 -11.20 13.65 13.82
N HIS A 81 -11.73 14.76 14.37
CA HIS A 81 -13.16 15.05 14.28
C HIS A 81 -13.64 15.12 12.83
N ALA A 82 -12.90 15.78 11.93
CA ALA A 82 -13.25 15.88 10.53
C ALA A 82 -13.31 14.52 9.84
N THR A 83 -12.35 13.64 10.11
CA THR A 83 -12.34 12.27 9.56
C THR A 83 -13.44 11.40 10.15
N ASP A 84 -13.72 11.49 11.44
CA ASP A 84 -14.77 10.73 12.12
C ASP A 84 -16.18 11.13 11.63
N THR A 85 -16.39 12.41 11.35
CA THR A 85 -17.65 12.94 10.81
C THR A 85 -17.71 12.88 9.27
N ASN A 86 -16.74 12.24 8.61
CA ASN A 86 -16.66 12.20 7.14
C ASN A 86 -16.68 13.59 6.50
N PHE A 87 -16.06 14.58 7.17
CA PHE A 87 -16.04 16.00 6.83
C PHE A 87 -17.43 16.68 6.80
N GLU A 88 -18.46 16.05 7.38
CA GLU A 88 -19.78 16.66 7.48
C GLU A 88 -19.71 17.97 8.28
N GLY A 89 -20.24 19.05 7.71
CA GLY A 89 -20.14 20.41 8.28
C GLY A 89 -18.72 21.02 8.23
N GLN A 90 -17.74 20.34 7.64
CA GLN A 90 -16.35 20.80 7.54
C GLN A 90 -15.84 20.88 6.10
N GLU A 91 -16.71 21.10 5.14
CA GLU A 91 -16.37 21.16 3.72
C GLU A 91 -15.31 22.24 3.41
N ALA A 92 -15.34 23.38 4.10
CA ALA A 92 -14.32 24.42 3.94
C ALA A 92 -12.91 23.92 4.32
N MET A 93 -12.80 23.14 5.40
CA MET A 93 -11.54 22.49 5.82
C MET A 93 -11.10 21.48 4.77
N ARG A 94 -12.01 20.63 4.31
CA ARG A 94 -11.75 19.64 3.28
C ARG A 94 -11.24 20.29 1.99
N GLN A 95 -11.90 21.34 1.51
CA GLN A 95 -11.47 22.09 0.32
C GLN A 95 -10.12 22.77 0.52
N PHE A 96 -9.85 23.30 1.71
CA PHE A 96 -8.54 23.84 2.02
C PHE A 96 -7.46 22.75 1.91
N ILE A 97 -7.68 21.59 2.49
CA ILE A 97 -6.76 20.44 2.42
C ILE A 97 -6.50 20.07 0.96
N LEU A 98 -7.55 19.85 0.17
CA LEU A 98 -7.44 19.42 -1.23
C LEU A 98 -6.69 20.43 -2.12
N ASN A 99 -6.78 21.73 -1.82
CA ASN A 99 -6.21 22.78 -2.68
C ASN A 99 -4.87 23.36 -2.18
N ARG A 100 -4.45 23.05 -0.95
CA ARG A 100 -3.28 23.70 -0.33
C ARG A 100 -2.20 22.72 0.14
N THR A 101 -2.45 21.42 0.03
CA THR A 101 -1.47 20.40 0.40
C THR A 101 -0.70 19.94 -0.83
N PRO A 102 0.63 19.82 -0.75
CA PRO A 102 1.40 19.07 -1.74
C PRO A 102 0.99 17.60 -1.70
N PHE A 103 0.49 17.08 -2.83
CA PHE A 103 0.09 15.69 -2.96
C PHE A 103 1.04 14.93 -3.88
N PHE A 104 1.20 13.65 -3.59
CA PHE A 104 2.02 12.71 -4.35
C PHE A 104 1.51 12.58 -5.80
N GLY A 105 2.46 12.46 -6.74
CA GLY A 105 2.15 12.37 -8.17
C GLY A 105 2.18 13.70 -8.92
N ASN A 106 2.66 14.79 -8.28
CA ASN A 106 2.74 16.11 -8.88
C ASN A 106 4.19 16.62 -9.08
N ASP A 107 5.19 15.71 -8.98
CA ASP A 107 6.61 16.06 -9.02
C ASP A 107 6.98 17.09 -7.94
N ASP A 108 6.38 16.98 -6.77
CA ASP A 108 6.61 17.84 -5.61
C ASP A 108 7.48 17.12 -4.57
N GLU A 109 8.66 17.65 -4.33
CA GLU A 109 9.64 17.07 -3.41
C GLU A 109 9.12 16.90 -1.97
N TYR A 110 8.17 17.73 -1.55
CA TYR A 110 7.61 17.65 -0.21
C TYR A 110 6.82 16.35 -0.01
N ALA A 111 5.94 16.01 -0.95
CA ALA A 111 5.14 14.80 -0.94
C ALA A 111 5.97 13.57 -1.34
N ASP A 112 6.80 13.71 -2.37
CA ASP A 112 7.59 12.60 -2.91
C ASP A 112 8.58 12.02 -1.88
N ARG A 113 9.21 12.87 -1.04
CA ARG A 113 10.06 12.39 0.06
C ARG A 113 9.32 11.59 1.11
N ILE A 114 8.07 11.95 1.38
CA ILE A 114 7.23 11.18 2.31
C ILE A 114 6.91 9.81 1.70
N ALA A 115 6.58 9.75 0.40
CA ALA A 115 6.33 8.50 -0.31
C ALA A 115 7.56 7.59 -0.31
N ILE A 116 8.74 8.14 -0.61
CA ILE A 116 10.03 7.40 -0.59
C ILE A 116 10.30 6.84 0.80
N GLN A 117 10.09 7.63 1.85
CA GLN A 117 10.32 7.17 3.23
C GLN A 117 9.37 6.01 3.59
N ILE A 118 8.07 6.13 3.30
CA ILE A 118 7.09 5.08 3.57
C ILE A 118 7.46 3.81 2.79
N PHE A 119 7.82 3.95 1.52
CA PHE A 119 8.22 2.84 0.67
C PHE A 119 9.43 2.09 1.24
N ASN A 120 10.48 2.82 1.63
CA ASN A 120 11.67 2.22 2.24
C ASN A 120 11.36 1.56 3.59
N ASP A 121 10.54 2.19 4.43
CA ASP A 121 10.13 1.61 5.72
C ASP A 121 9.35 0.30 5.54
N LEU A 122 8.48 0.23 4.51
CA LEU A 122 7.76 -1.00 4.15
C LEU A 122 8.71 -2.08 3.65
N TYR A 123 9.64 -1.72 2.77
CA TYR A 123 10.66 -2.63 2.26
C TYR A 123 11.48 -3.22 3.41
N ASP A 124 12.05 -2.40 4.27
CA ASP A 124 12.86 -2.83 5.41
C ASP A 124 12.08 -3.70 6.41
N ALA A 125 10.77 -3.46 6.52
CA ALA A 125 9.91 -4.25 7.40
C ALA A 125 9.54 -5.63 6.84
N ILE A 126 9.58 -5.83 5.51
CA ILE A 126 9.07 -7.03 4.82
C ILE A 126 10.20 -7.86 4.24
N GLU A 127 11.12 -7.21 3.54
CA GLU A 127 12.13 -7.86 2.70
C GLU A 127 12.99 -8.86 3.47
N GLY A 128 13.22 -10.01 2.85
CA GLY A 128 14.08 -11.05 3.42
C GLY A 128 13.52 -11.79 4.64
N LYS A 129 12.29 -11.50 5.09
CA LYS A 129 11.68 -12.25 6.20
C LYS A 129 11.42 -13.70 5.77
N PRO A 130 11.79 -14.71 6.58
CA PRO A 130 11.65 -16.10 6.17
C PRO A 130 10.19 -16.51 6.01
N ASN A 131 9.89 -17.22 4.92
CA ASN A 131 8.62 -17.87 4.70
C ASN A 131 8.63 -19.34 5.15
N THR A 132 7.52 -20.05 4.98
CA THR A 132 7.41 -21.48 5.36
C THR A 132 7.90 -22.43 4.28
N LYS A 133 8.31 -21.91 3.14
CA LYS A 133 8.65 -22.71 1.94
C LYS A 133 10.14 -22.75 1.63
N GLY A 134 10.97 -22.22 2.53
CA GLY A 134 12.43 -22.24 2.44
C GLY A 134 13.05 -21.03 1.74
N GLU A 135 12.24 -20.04 1.40
CA GLU A 135 12.66 -18.77 0.82
C GLU A 135 12.18 -17.60 1.70
N CYS A 136 11.96 -16.41 1.16
CA CYS A 136 11.61 -15.23 1.93
C CYS A 136 10.38 -14.48 1.37
N PHE A 137 9.95 -13.48 2.12
CA PHE A 137 8.95 -12.51 1.70
C PHE A 137 9.61 -11.36 0.97
N HIS A 138 8.92 -10.86 -0.04
CA HIS A 138 9.24 -9.67 -0.79
C HIS A 138 8.09 -8.65 -0.73
N LEU A 139 8.44 -7.37 -0.86
CA LEU A 139 7.45 -6.31 -1.01
C LEU A 139 6.87 -6.34 -2.43
N ASN A 140 5.55 -6.21 -2.55
CA ASN A 140 4.86 -6.03 -3.81
C ASN A 140 3.83 -4.89 -3.67
N MET A 141 3.84 -3.95 -4.61
CA MET A 141 2.94 -2.79 -4.58
C MET A 141 1.72 -2.95 -5.48
N LEU A 142 1.49 -4.14 -6.03
CA LEU A 142 0.35 -4.45 -6.89
C LEU A 142 -0.93 -4.64 -6.08
N SER A 143 -1.91 -3.76 -6.22
CA SER A 143 -3.14 -3.80 -5.41
C SER A 143 -4.19 -4.79 -5.87
N THR A 144 -4.22 -5.22 -7.12
CA THR A 144 -5.21 -6.17 -7.68
C THR A 144 -6.67 -5.88 -7.28
N THR A 145 -7.13 -4.64 -7.32
CA THR A 145 -8.46 -4.17 -6.86
C THR A 145 -8.70 -4.12 -5.34
N CYS A 146 -7.79 -4.60 -4.49
CA CYS A 146 -7.94 -4.53 -3.04
C CYS A 146 -8.12 -3.08 -2.52
N HIS A 147 -7.55 -2.10 -3.20
CA HIS A 147 -7.71 -0.67 -2.90
C HIS A 147 -9.19 -0.23 -2.86
N VAL A 148 -10.04 -0.83 -3.70
CA VAL A 148 -11.49 -0.56 -3.71
C VAL A 148 -12.15 -1.17 -2.48
N TYR A 149 -11.84 -2.43 -2.16
CA TYR A 149 -12.42 -3.10 -0.99
C TYR A 149 -12.00 -2.47 0.32
N PHE A 150 -10.72 -2.17 0.47
CA PHE A 150 -10.22 -1.51 1.67
C PHE A 150 -10.81 -0.11 1.82
N GLY A 151 -10.88 0.65 0.72
CA GLY A 151 -11.49 1.96 0.73
C GLY A 151 -12.97 1.96 1.16
N LYS A 152 -13.73 0.92 0.76
CA LYS A 152 -15.13 0.75 1.18
C LYS A 152 -15.28 0.51 2.68
N MET A 153 -14.29 -0.11 3.31
CA MET A 153 -14.31 -0.43 4.74
C MET A 153 -13.68 0.64 5.61
N MET A 154 -12.99 1.61 5.01
CA MET A 154 -12.26 2.65 5.72
C MET A 154 -13.10 3.92 5.86
N ASN A 155 -12.99 4.55 7.03
CA ASN A 155 -13.48 5.91 7.27
C ASN A 155 -12.74 6.92 6.40
N ALA A 156 -13.16 8.19 6.45
CA ALA A 156 -12.47 9.29 5.79
C ALA A 156 -10.99 9.37 6.25
N THR A 157 -10.14 9.94 5.41
CA THR A 157 -8.70 10.04 5.69
C THR A 157 -8.26 11.51 5.66
N PRO A 158 -7.17 11.88 6.37
CA PRO A 158 -6.73 13.26 6.51
C PRO A 158 -6.49 14.00 5.20
N ASN A 159 -6.18 13.31 4.09
CA ASN A 159 -6.04 13.91 2.77
C ASN A 159 -7.36 14.39 2.12
N GLY A 160 -8.48 14.33 2.83
CA GLY A 160 -9.78 14.74 2.33
C GLY A 160 -10.56 13.65 1.57
N ARG A 161 -10.07 12.41 1.52
CA ARG A 161 -10.81 11.27 0.98
C ARG A 161 -12.00 10.96 1.89
N LEU A 162 -13.18 10.86 1.30
CA LEU A 162 -14.40 10.50 2.03
C LEU A 162 -14.47 9.00 2.34
N ALA A 163 -15.20 8.66 3.38
CA ALA A 163 -15.48 7.27 3.75
C ALA A 163 -16.09 6.49 2.57
N GLY A 164 -15.73 5.22 2.45
CA GLY A 164 -16.23 4.35 1.40
C GLY A 164 -15.66 4.59 -0.01
N ARG A 165 -14.85 5.60 -0.22
CA ARG A 165 -14.13 5.82 -1.48
C ARG A 165 -12.88 4.96 -1.54
N ALA A 166 -12.50 4.52 -2.74
CA ALA A 166 -11.27 3.76 -2.93
C ALA A 166 -10.04 4.52 -2.38
N ILE A 167 -9.09 3.81 -1.82
CA ILE A 167 -7.74 4.34 -1.56
C ILE A 167 -6.91 4.30 -2.84
N SER A 168 -5.70 4.84 -2.84
CA SER A 168 -4.84 4.80 -4.03
C SER A 168 -4.44 3.36 -4.41
N ASP A 169 -4.26 3.12 -5.70
CA ASP A 169 -3.90 1.82 -6.27
C ASP A 169 -2.38 1.66 -6.32
N GLY A 170 -1.84 0.58 -5.78
CA GLY A 170 -0.41 0.29 -5.79
C GLY A 170 0.46 1.49 -5.45
N THR A 171 1.36 1.85 -6.35
CA THR A 171 2.20 3.05 -6.28
C THR A 171 1.53 4.32 -6.80
N SER A 172 0.29 4.23 -7.32
CA SER A 172 -0.40 5.37 -7.93
C SER A 172 -0.72 6.49 -6.94
N PRO A 173 -0.82 7.74 -7.42
CA PRO A 173 -1.36 8.85 -6.63
C PRO A 173 -2.78 8.58 -6.12
N SER A 174 -3.22 9.32 -5.12
CA SER A 174 -4.63 9.34 -4.71
C SER A 174 -5.52 9.82 -5.87
N HIS A 175 -6.71 9.23 -5.98
CA HIS A 175 -7.63 9.56 -7.07
C HIS A 175 -7.92 11.06 -7.16
N GLY A 176 -7.55 11.68 -8.28
CA GLY A 176 -7.73 13.09 -8.56
C GLY A 176 -6.73 14.04 -7.89
N ALA A 177 -5.69 13.50 -7.25
CA ALA A 177 -4.61 14.30 -6.65
C ALA A 177 -3.54 14.73 -7.67
N ASP A 178 -3.43 14.02 -8.78
CA ASP A 178 -2.43 14.16 -9.86
C ASP A 178 -2.79 15.30 -10.84
N THR A 179 -2.83 16.52 -10.34
CA THR A 179 -3.30 17.71 -11.10
C THR A 179 -2.27 18.28 -12.08
N HIS A 180 -0.98 17.88 -11.97
CA HIS A 180 0.10 18.36 -12.83
C HIS A 180 0.33 17.49 -14.08
N GLY A 181 -0.57 16.54 -14.32
CA GLY A 181 -0.56 15.70 -15.52
C GLY A 181 0.38 14.50 -15.46
N PRO A 182 0.31 13.61 -16.48
CA PRO A 182 0.96 12.29 -16.43
C PRO A 182 2.49 12.35 -16.34
N SER A 183 3.12 13.36 -16.91
CA SER A 183 4.58 13.51 -16.82
C SER A 183 5.05 13.77 -15.39
N ALA A 184 4.29 14.51 -14.60
CA ALA A 184 4.59 14.73 -13.19
C ALA A 184 4.41 13.45 -12.37
N VAL A 185 3.36 12.67 -12.68
CA VAL A 185 3.14 11.35 -12.07
C VAL A 185 4.35 10.44 -12.31
N ILE A 186 4.78 10.31 -13.56
CA ILE A 186 5.94 9.46 -13.93
C ILE A 186 7.20 9.91 -13.18
N LYS A 187 7.44 11.22 -13.04
CA LYS A 187 8.60 11.71 -12.30
C LYS A 187 8.53 11.41 -10.81
N SER A 188 7.37 11.57 -10.16
CA SER A 188 7.17 11.19 -8.76
C SER A 188 7.40 9.69 -8.56
N LEU A 189 6.82 8.84 -9.43
CA LEU A 189 7.00 7.39 -9.40
C LEU A 189 8.46 6.99 -9.64
N GLY A 190 9.15 7.65 -10.57
CA GLY A 190 10.56 7.40 -10.87
C GLY A 190 11.54 7.69 -9.72
N LYS A 191 11.08 8.36 -8.65
CA LYS A 191 11.87 8.58 -7.43
C LYS A 191 11.79 7.40 -6.46
N LEU A 192 10.81 6.49 -6.63
CA LEU A 192 10.74 5.23 -5.90
C LEU A 192 11.72 4.23 -6.51
N ASP A 193 12.32 3.39 -5.70
CA ASP A 193 13.19 2.32 -6.17
C ASP A 193 12.34 1.15 -6.71
N GLN A 194 12.02 1.19 -8.00
CA GLN A 194 11.16 0.21 -8.67
C GLN A 194 11.74 -1.22 -8.62
N VAL A 195 13.07 -1.38 -8.51
CA VAL A 195 13.70 -2.70 -8.39
C VAL A 195 13.32 -3.39 -7.08
N ARG A 196 13.00 -2.61 -6.05
CA ARG A 196 12.57 -3.13 -4.74
C ARG A 196 11.10 -3.52 -4.67
N SER A 197 10.26 -3.08 -5.61
CA SER A 197 8.81 -3.35 -5.58
C SER A 197 8.38 -4.52 -6.47
N GLU A 198 9.27 -5.04 -7.29
CA GLU A 198 8.99 -6.07 -8.31
C GLU A 198 7.82 -5.71 -9.26
N GLU A 199 7.60 -4.42 -9.55
CA GLU A 199 6.64 -3.92 -10.52
C GLU A 199 7.31 -3.56 -11.85
#